data_b2128522d6c3fb0b1162f4f49e8b8b4f
#
_entry.id   b2128522d6c3fb0b1162f4f49e8b8b4f
#
_cell.length_a   1.000
_cell.length_b   1.000
_cell.length_c   1.000
_cell.angle_alpha   90.00
_cell.angle_beta   90.00
_cell.angle_gamma   90.00
#
_symmetry.space_group_name_H-M   'P 1'
#
loop_
_entity.id
_entity.type
_entity.pdbx_description
1 polymer ?
#
loop_
_entity_poly.entity_id
_entity_poly.type
_entity_poly.pdbx_seq_one_letter_code
_entity_poly.pdbx_strand_id
1 'polypeptide(L)'
;LSAISDYEIESTVMVPTHFVRLLDLPKGVRDKYDVSSLKMVTHTGAACPIEIKQNMIEWWGPVLFEAYGASEVGTTCSITSEEWLEHPGSVGQARPPFEAIIFDDDGSPVERGVEGRLYFRDKTGRGVVYHNDPEKSAAAHIEPGVFTLGEIGYLDEDGYVYITDRFSDMVVSGGVNIYPAESEQVLITHENVLDVACIGVPDKGMGEKLLALVIRDSSGVSVTEEQLISYCRDNLTHYKCPKKIEFISDLGRTTMGKINKRKLRAPYWENFQG
;
A
#
# COMPACT_ATOMS: atom_id res chain seq x y z
N LEU A 1 15.91 -16.79 4.77
CA LEU A 1 15.54 -18.21 4.64
C LEU A 1 16.40 -19.10 5.53
N SER A 2 17.74 -18.96 5.52
CA SER A 2 18.61 -19.83 6.34
C SER A 2 18.26 -19.78 7.81
N ALA A 3 18.03 -18.59 8.37
CA ALA A 3 17.66 -18.47 9.78
C ALA A 3 16.35 -19.23 10.12
N ILE A 4 15.36 -19.21 9.20
CA ILE A 4 14.11 -19.97 9.41
C ILE A 4 14.42 -21.46 9.45
N SER A 5 15.17 -21.96 8.47
CA SER A 5 15.53 -23.37 8.34
C SER A 5 16.45 -23.85 9.48
N ASP A 6 17.53 -23.09 9.78
CA ASP A 6 18.56 -23.52 10.72
C ASP A 6 18.12 -23.47 12.19
N TYR A 7 17.19 -22.57 12.54
CA TYR A 7 16.72 -22.36 13.91
C TYR A 7 15.25 -22.73 14.10
N GLU A 8 14.61 -23.34 13.10
CA GLU A 8 13.20 -23.75 13.16
C GLU A 8 12.28 -22.61 13.63
N ILE A 9 12.44 -21.42 13.02
CA ILE A 9 11.70 -20.23 13.40
C ILE A 9 10.20 -20.45 13.17
N GLU A 10 9.39 -20.27 14.23
CA GLU A 10 7.94 -20.45 14.18
C GLU A 10 7.19 -19.14 13.82
N SER A 11 7.76 -17.99 14.19
CA SER A 11 7.10 -16.68 14.00
C SER A 11 8.09 -15.59 13.63
N THR A 12 7.67 -14.69 12.72
CA THR A 12 8.49 -13.54 12.32
C THR A 12 7.61 -12.38 11.88
N VAL A 13 8.22 -11.18 11.80
CA VAL A 13 7.57 -9.98 11.26
C VAL A 13 8.32 -9.54 10.00
N MET A 14 7.56 -9.26 8.93
CA MET A 14 8.10 -8.86 7.63
C MET A 14 7.36 -7.65 7.07
N VAL A 15 7.90 -7.08 6.01
CA VAL A 15 7.24 -6.08 5.17
C VAL A 15 7.12 -6.62 3.76
N PRO A 16 6.17 -6.14 2.93
CA PRO A 16 5.92 -6.69 1.59
C PRO A 16 7.16 -6.72 0.69
N THR A 17 8.09 -5.77 0.83
CA THR A 17 9.36 -5.79 0.09
C THR A 17 10.25 -7.00 0.40
N HIS A 18 10.11 -7.62 1.57
CA HIS A 18 10.79 -8.90 1.85
C HIS A 18 10.17 -10.02 1.01
N PHE A 19 8.85 -10.03 0.85
CA PHE A 19 8.15 -11.02 0.03
C PHE A 19 8.58 -10.94 -1.42
N VAL A 20 8.58 -9.73 -1.99
CA VAL A 20 9.06 -9.50 -3.38
C VAL A 20 10.46 -10.07 -3.55
N ARG A 21 11.42 -9.71 -2.68
CA ARG A 21 12.80 -10.21 -2.75
C ARG A 21 12.93 -11.73 -2.56
N LEU A 22 12.09 -12.32 -1.74
CA LEU A 22 12.08 -13.77 -1.51
C LEU A 22 11.52 -14.52 -2.73
N LEU A 23 10.47 -13.99 -3.35
CA LEU A 23 9.88 -14.57 -4.56
C LEU A 23 10.79 -14.42 -5.78
N ASP A 24 11.60 -13.37 -5.84
CA ASP A 24 12.58 -13.12 -6.89
C ASP A 24 13.78 -14.09 -6.84
N LEU A 25 13.99 -14.80 -5.73
CA LEU A 25 15.03 -15.81 -5.64
C LEU A 25 14.73 -16.98 -6.58
N PRO A 26 15.75 -17.47 -7.34
CA PRO A 26 15.58 -18.67 -8.16
C PRO A 26 15.00 -19.85 -7.38
N LYS A 27 14.07 -20.60 -7.98
CA LYS A 27 13.41 -21.74 -7.34
C LYS A 27 14.41 -22.70 -6.68
N GLY A 28 15.52 -23.03 -7.37
CA GLY A 28 16.57 -23.91 -6.83
C GLY A 28 17.34 -23.32 -5.62
N VAL A 29 17.20 -22.01 -5.32
CA VAL A 29 17.70 -21.40 -4.09
C VAL A 29 16.64 -21.54 -3.00
N ARG A 30 15.37 -21.25 -3.30
CA ARG A 30 14.25 -21.36 -2.37
C ARG A 30 14.08 -22.77 -1.82
N ASP A 31 14.18 -23.77 -2.70
CA ASP A 31 13.99 -25.19 -2.37
C ASP A 31 15.09 -25.78 -1.45
N LYS A 32 16.18 -25.03 -1.18
CA LYS A 32 17.24 -25.46 -0.25
C LYS A 32 16.89 -25.26 1.22
N TYR A 33 15.88 -24.47 1.52
CA TYR A 33 15.54 -24.08 2.89
C TYR A 33 14.19 -24.65 3.28
N ASP A 34 14.16 -25.32 4.42
CA ASP A 34 12.93 -25.78 5.04
C ASP A 34 12.28 -24.62 5.82
N VAL A 35 11.08 -24.25 5.41
CA VAL A 35 10.28 -23.19 6.05
C VAL A 35 9.04 -23.73 6.75
N SER A 36 8.92 -25.05 6.85
CA SER A 36 7.74 -25.73 7.41
C SER A 36 7.53 -25.49 8.91
N SER A 37 8.55 -24.99 9.61
CA SER A 37 8.44 -24.56 11.02
C SER A 37 7.60 -23.32 11.22
N LEU A 38 7.38 -22.49 10.16
CA LEU A 38 6.61 -21.25 10.28
C LEU A 38 5.15 -21.52 10.64
N LYS A 39 4.68 -20.87 11.70
CA LYS A 39 3.28 -20.88 12.16
C LYS A 39 2.59 -19.55 11.93
N MET A 40 3.33 -18.44 12.02
CA MET A 40 2.79 -17.10 11.81
C MET A 40 3.85 -16.15 11.25
N VAL A 41 3.54 -15.53 10.12
CA VAL A 41 4.34 -14.46 9.53
C VAL A 41 3.51 -13.20 9.47
N THR A 42 3.71 -12.30 10.42
CA THR A 42 3.03 -11.01 10.42
C THR A 42 3.66 -10.09 9.38
N HIS A 43 2.86 -9.52 8.49
CA HIS A 43 3.33 -8.43 7.66
C HIS A 43 2.53 -7.15 7.88
N THR A 44 3.20 -6.02 7.74
CA THR A 44 2.66 -4.70 8.03
C THR A 44 3.49 -3.60 7.38
N GLY A 45 3.09 -2.36 7.53
CA GLY A 45 3.89 -1.17 7.22
C GLY A 45 3.77 -0.65 5.79
N ALA A 46 3.30 -1.44 4.84
CA ALA A 46 3.01 -1.05 3.46
C ALA A 46 1.91 -1.95 2.88
N ALA A 47 1.26 -1.49 1.81
CA ALA A 47 0.35 -2.34 1.04
C ALA A 47 1.11 -3.51 0.42
N CYS A 48 0.52 -4.70 0.49
CA CYS A 48 1.06 -5.90 -0.14
C CYS A 48 0.30 -6.15 -1.45
N PRO A 49 0.98 -6.18 -2.62
CA PRO A 49 0.32 -6.51 -3.88
C PRO A 49 -0.35 -7.89 -3.80
N ILE A 50 -1.55 -7.99 -4.39
CA ILE A 50 -2.38 -9.20 -4.31
C ILE A 50 -1.61 -10.43 -4.80
N GLU A 51 -0.99 -10.34 -5.96
CA GLU A 51 -0.21 -11.43 -6.55
C GLU A 51 0.96 -11.86 -5.65
N ILE A 52 1.68 -10.89 -5.06
CA ILE A 52 2.81 -11.17 -4.16
C ILE A 52 2.33 -11.94 -2.92
N LYS A 53 1.23 -11.50 -2.30
CA LYS A 53 0.69 -12.18 -1.11
C LYS A 53 0.15 -13.56 -1.45
N GLN A 54 -0.52 -13.71 -2.57
CA GLN A 54 -1.02 -15.00 -3.05
C GLN A 54 0.14 -15.98 -3.29
N ASN A 55 1.19 -15.58 -4.01
CA ASN A 55 2.37 -16.41 -4.27
C ASN A 55 3.11 -16.80 -2.98
N MET A 56 3.13 -15.92 -1.97
CA MET A 56 3.69 -16.26 -0.66
C MET A 56 2.85 -17.29 0.09
N ILE A 57 1.51 -17.17 0.05
CA ILE A 57 0.60 -18.17 0.65
C ILE A 57 0.74 -19.53 -0.06
N GLU A 58 0.86 -19.53 -1.38
CA GLU A 58 1.09 -20.75 -2.15
C GLU A 58 2.42 -21.44 -1.79
N TRP A 59 3.46 -20.64 -1.51
CA TRP A 59 4.77 -21.18 -1.16
C TRP A 59 4.87 -21.60 0.31
N TRP A 60 4.42 -20.77 1.25
CA TRP A 60 4.62 -20.96 2.69
C TRP A 60 3.43 -21.60 3.39
N GLY A 61 2.30 -21.74 2.70
CA GLY A 61 1.02 -22.11 3.29
C GLY A 61 0.31 -20.91 3.93
N PRO A 62 -0.86 -21.15 4.57
CA PRO A 62 -1.72 -20.09 5.12
C PRO A 62 -1.19 -19.56 6.48
N VAL A 63 0.06 -19.18 6.52
CA VAL A 63 0.74 -18.69 7.75
C VAL A 63 0.89 -17.17 7.80
N LEU A 64 0.44 -16.45 6.76
CA LEU A 64 0.51 -15.00 6.73
C LEU A 64 -0.60 -14.37 7.57
N PHE A 65 -0.23 -13.34 8.31
CA PHE A 65 -1.13 -12.51 9.08
C PHE A 65 -0.85 -11.04 8.76
N GLU A 66 -1.82 -10.33 8.22
CA GLU A 66 -1.67 -8.90 7.94
C GLU A 66 -2.18 -8.07 9.11
N ALA A 67 -1.39 -7.10 9.52
CA ALA A 67 -1.77 -6.11 10.52
C ALA A 67 -1.68 -4.71 9.92
N TYR A 68 -2.83 -4.02 9.85
CA TYR A 68 -2.92 -2.63 9.43
C TYR A 68 -3.17 -1.73 10.65
N GLY A 69 -2.48 -0.61 10.67
CA GLY A 69 -2.59 0.41 11.72
C GLY A 69 -1.43 1.39 11.70
N ALA A 70 -1.24 2.10 12.81
CA ALA A 70 -0.17 3.06 12.96
C ALA A 70 0.46 2.96 14.35
N SER A 71 1.70 3.47 14.49
CA SER A 71 2.41 3.48 15.78
C SER A 71 1.65 4.21 16.88
N GLU A 72 0.84 5.19 16.50
CA GLU A 72 0.05 6.04 17.38
C GLU A 72 -1.12 5.31 18.06
N VAL A 73 -1.65 4.28 17.41
CA VAL A 73 -2.86 3.58 17.86
C VAL A 73 -2.73 2.06 17.90
N GLY A 74 -1.63 1.51 17.38
CA GLY A 74 -1.45 0.08 17.20
C GLY A 74 -2.21 -0.48 15.98
N THR A 75 -2.55 -1.77 16.05
CA THR A 75 -3.28 -2.46 14.97
C THR A 75 -4.77 -2.12 15.03
N THR A 76 -5.29 -1.53 13.96
CA THR A 76 -6.73 -1.23 13.82
C THR A 76 -7.48 -2.31 13.05
N CYS A 77 -6.88 -2.90 12.00
CA CYS A 77 -7.44 -4.03 11.26
C CYS A 77 -6.44 -5.18 11.18
N SER A 78 -6.94 -6.39 11.05
CA SER A 78 -6.10 -7.55 10.78
C SER A 78 -6.86 -8.63 10.01
N ILE A 79 -6.11 -9.46 9.26
CA ILE A 79 -6.64 -10.54 8.45
C ILE A 79 -5.69 -11.73 8.43
N THR A 80 -6.23 -12.94 8.52
CA THR A 80 -5.49 -14.20 8.33
C THR A 80 -5.34 -14.52 6.84
N SER A 81 -4.53 -15.54 6.52
CA SER A 81 -4.40 -16.02 5.15
C SER A 81 -5.72 -16.58 4.60
N GLU A 82 -6.45 -17.32 5.44
CA GLU A 82 -7.71 -17.94 5.05
C GLU A 82 -8.78 -16.89 4.74
N GLU A 83 -8.97 -15.92 5.64
CA GLU A 83 -9.89 -14.78 5.42
C GLU A 83 -9.47 -13.98 4.18
N TRP A 84 -8.15 -13.78 3.98
CA TRP A 84 -7.64 -13.01 2.86
C TRP A 84 -7.87 -13.69 1.50
N LEU A 85 -7.81 -15.01 1.44
CA LEU A 85 -8.11 -15.75 0.20
C LEU A 85 -9.57 -15.59 -0.24
N GLU A 86 -10.48 -15.31 0.69
CA GLU A 86 -11.88 -14.98 0.42
C GLU A 86 -12.06 -13.48 0.10
N HIS A 87 -11.16 -12.61 0.64
CA HIS A 87 -11.20 -11.15 0.49
C HIS A 87 -9.85 -10.58 -0.03
N PRO A 88 -9.41 -10.95 -1.25
CA PRO A 88 -8.10 -10.53 -1.76
C PRO A 88 -7.96 -9.00 -1.84
N GLY A 89 -6.87 -8.48 -1.30
CA GLY A 89 -6.59 -7.04 -1.27
C GLY A 89 -7.10 -6.31 -0.03
N SER A 90 -7.93 -6.97 0.81
CA SER A 90 -8.36 -6.41 2.09
C SER A 90 -7.24 -6.42 3.12
N VAL A 91 -7.25 -5.41 4.01
CA VAL A 91 -6.43 -5.35 5.23
C VAL A 91 -7.16 -5.96 6.44
N GLY A 92 -8.34 -6.56 6.20
CA GLY A 92 -9.15 -7.23 7.21
C GLY A 92 -10.25 -6.36 7.82
N GLN A 93 -10.90 -6.92 8.81
CA GLN A 93 -11.92 -6.19 9.59
C GLN A 93 -11.27 -5.42 10.74
N ALA A 94 -11.95 -4.34 11.15
CA ALA A 94 -11.56 -3.59 12.33
C ALA A 94 -11.63 -4.47 13.59
N ARG A 95 -10.60 -4.40 14.42
CA ARG A 95 -10.48 -5.19 15.66
C ARG A 95 -10.84 -4.33 16.87
N PRO A 96 -11.53 -4.88 17.87
CA PRO A 96 -11.82 -4.15 19.09
C PRO A 96 -10.54 -3.51 19.69
N PRO A 97 -10.61 -2.26 20.18
CA PRO A 97 -11.83 -1.48 20.40
C PRO A 97 -12.31 -0.64 19.21
N PHE A 98 -11.72 -0.83 18.01
CA PHE A 98 -11.96 -0.01 16.83
C PHE A 98 -13.16 -0.50 16.02
N GLU A 99 -13.81 0.43 15.32
CA GLU A 99 -14.85 0.21 14.34
C GLU A 99 -14.54 1.09 13.12
N ALA A 100 -14.48 0.50 11.92
CA ALA A 100 -14.19 1.22 10.68
C ALA A 100 -15.45 1.89 10.13
N ILE A 101 -15.31 3.12 9.68
CA ILE A 101 -16.37 3.95 9.10
C ILE A 101 -15.77 4.68 7.89
N ILE A 102 -16.53 4.73 6.80
CA ILE A 102 -16.15 5.53 5.62
C ILE A 102 -17.04 6.78 5.58
N PHE A 103 -16.40 7.93 5.36
CA PHE A 103 -17.08 9.22 5.20
C PHE A 103 -16.79 9.79 3.80
N ASP A 104 -17.80 10.48 3.26
CA ASP A 104 -17.62 11.32 2.07
C ASP A 104 -16.89 12.65 2.39
N ASP A 105 -16.73 13.50 1.38
CA ASP A 105 -16.08 14.81 1.55
C ASP A 105 -16.91 15.81 2.37
N ASP A 106 -18.21 15.59 2.49
CA ASP A 106 -19.11 16.41 3.32
C ASP A 106 -19.13 15.94 4.79
N GLY A 107 -18.42 14.84 5.11
CA GLY A 107 -18.36 14.27 6.45
C GLY A 107 -19.58 13.44 6.83
N SER A 108 -20.32 12.93 5.85
CA SER A 108 -21.44 12.00 6.06
C SER A 108 -20.97 10.56 5.87
N PRO A 109 -21.42 9.60 6.71
CA PRO A 109 -21.12 8.18 6.49
C PRO A 109 -21.71 7.70 5.16
N VAL A 110 -20.93 6.90 4.42
CA VAL A 110 -21.37 6.32 3.15
C VAL A 110 -21.78 4.85 3.32
N GLU A 111 -22.50 4.33 2.33
CA GLU A 111 -22.90 2.93 2.27
C GLU A 111 -21.70 2.01 1.97
N ARG A 112 -21.87 0.71 2.20
CA ARG A 112 -20.88 -0.31 1.87
C ARG A 112 -20.61 -0.34 0.36
N GLY A 113 -19.36 -0.61 -0.01
CA GLY A 113 -18.88 -0.57 -1.39
C GLY A 113 -18.59 0.84 -1.93
N VAL A 114 -19.00 1.90 -1.22
CA VAL A 114 -18.71 3.28 -1.63
C VAL A 114 -17.36 3.72 -1.04
N GLU A 115 -16.50 4.25 -1.92
CA GLU A 115 -15.19 4.75 -1.54
C GLU A 115 -15.29 6.13 -0.88
N GLY A 116 -14.47 6.35 0.14
CA GLY A 116 -14.37 7.61 0.84
C GLY A 116 -13.22 7.62 1.83
N ARG A 117 -13.21 8.57 2.74
CA ARG A 117 -12.18 8.71 3.77
C ARG A 117 -12.40 7.67 4.87
N LEU A 118 -11.38 6.86 5.15
CA LEU A 118 -11.41 5.84 6.19
C LEU A 118 -11.16 6.49 7.57
N TYR A 119 -12.11 6.26 8.47
CA TYR A 119 -12.02 6.62 9.88
C TYR A 119 -12.21 5.39 10.76
N PHE A 120 -11.72 5.50 11.99
CA PHE A 120 -11.90 4.51 13.04
C PHE A 120 -12.56 5.16 14.26
N ARG A 121 -13.63 4.55 14.75
CA ARG A 121 -14.20 4.87 16.05
C ARG A 121 -13.50 4.04 17.11
N ASP A 122 -12.82 4.70 18.03
CA ASP A 122 -12.26 4.07 19.22
C ASP A 122 -13.34 4.05 20.33
N LYS A 123 -13.85 2.88 20.65
CA LYS A 123 -14.87 2.69 21.70
C LYS A 123 -14.37 3.06 23.10
N THR A 124 -13.07 3.22 23.30
CA THR A 124 -12.49 3.76 24.55
C THR A 124 -12.51 5.30 24.59
N GLY A 125 -12.81 5.94 23.49
CA GLY A 125 -12.87 7.40 23.35
C GLY A 125 -11.52 8.12 23.27
N ARG A 126 -10.38 7.37 23.21
CA ARG A 126 -9.05 8.00 23.17
C ARG A 126 -8.68 8.57 21.80
N GLY A 127 -8.89 7.76 20.73
CA GLY A 127 -8.49 8.13 19.40
C GLY A 127 -6.95 8.24 19.24
N VAL A 128 -6.51 9.02 18.24
CA VAL A 128 -5.10 9.24 17.92
C VAL A 128 -4.56 10.52 18.59
N VAL A 129 -3.36 10.45 19.15
CA VAL A 129 -2.68 11.61 19.76
C VAL A 129 -1.25 11.69 19.22
N TYR A 130 -0.93 12.82 18.59
CA TYR A 130 0.44 13.12 18.15
C TYR A 130 1.19 13.87 19.26
N HIS A 131 2.37 13.36 19.63
CA HIS A 131 3.17 13.94 20.70
C HIS A 131 3.58 15.39 20.36
N ASN A 132 3.32 16.32 21.29
CA ASN A 132 3.60 17.76 21.15
C ASN A 132 2.98 18.43 19.89
N ASP A 133 1.95 17.84 19.29
CA ASP A 133 1.26 18.39 18.13
C ASP A 133 -0.27 18.31 18.31
N PRO A 134 -0.85 19.23 19.11
CA PRO A 134 -2.28 19.23 19.37
C PRO A 134 -3.12 19.61 18.14
N GLU A 135 -2.58 20.42 17.23
CA GLU A 135 -3.28 20.82 16.00
C GLU A 135 -3.43 19.63 15.06
N LYS A 136 -2.35 18.87 14.84
CA LYS A 136 -2.38 17.64 14.06
C LYS A 136 -3.29 16.58 14.71
N SER A 137 -3.26 16.47 16.02
CA SER A 137 -4.14 15.55 16.76
C SER A 137 -5.60 15.92 16.55
N ALA A 138 -5.96 17.21 16.66
CA ALA A 138 -7.32 17.67 16.39
C ALA A 138 -7.75 17.47 14.94
N ALA A 139 -6.87 17.77 13.97
CA ALA A 139 -7.14 17.60 12.54
C ALA A 139 -7.35 16.13 12.11
N ALA A 140 -6.85 15.18 12.89
CA ALA A 140 -7.07 13.77 12.63
C ALA A 140 -8.44 13.25 13.08
N HIS A 141 -9.22 14.05 13.80
CA HIS A 141 -10.53 13.66 14.32
C HIS A 141 -11.66 14.43 13.63
N ILE A 142 -12.74 13.73 13.28
CA ILE A 142 -13.98 14.34 12.80
C ILE A 142 -14.93 14.61 13.98
N GLU A 143 -14.87 13.78 15.02
CA GLU A 143 -15.54 13.94 16.30
C GLU A 143 -14.71 13.25 17.40
N PRO A 144 -14.96 13.49 18.71
CA PRO A 144 -14.21 12.84 19.78
C PRO A 144 -14.20 11.30 19.65
N GLY A 145 -13.00 10.72 19.60
CA GLY A 145 -12.82 9.27 19.47
C GLY A 145 -13.03 8.70 18.06
N VAL A 146 -13.36 9.53 17.05
CA VAL A 146 -13.43 9.11 15.66
C VAL A 146 -12.33 9.79 14.86
N PHE A 147 -11.36 9.02 14.44
CA PHE A 147 -10.11 9.51 13.85
C PHE A 147 -9.77 8.82 12.54
N THR A 148 -8.95 9.49 11.72
CA THR A 148 -8.37 8.93 10.50
C THR A 148 -6.86 8.80 10.63
N LEU A 149 -6.29 7.82 9.91
CA LEU A 149 -4.84 7.69 9.68
C LEU A 149 -4.44 8.28 8.31
N GLY A 150 -5.41 8.85 7.57
CA GLY A 150 -5.21 9.56 6.32
C GLY A 150 -5.44 8.73 5.07
N GLU A 151 -6.06 7.56 5.19
CA GLU A 151 -6.35 6.69 4.06
C GLU A 151 -7.72 6.96 3.45
N ILE A 152 -7.82 6.62 2.16
CA ILE A 152 -9.04 6.46 1.38
C ILE A 152 -9.26 4.97 1.18
N GLY A 153 -10.52 4.54 1.19
CA GLY A 153 -10.88 3.15 1.00
C GLY A 153 -12.38 2.92 1.09
N TYR A 154 -12.77 1.68 1.16
CA TYR A 154 -14.17 1.27 1.30
C TYR A 154 -14.29 0.04 2.21
N LEU A 155 -15.52 -0.23 2.63
CA LEU A 155 -15.89 -1.47 3.31
C LEU A 155 -16.71 -2.32 2.34
N ASP A 156 -16.41 -3.62 2.24
CA ASP A 156 -17.29 -4.53 1.52
C ASP A 156 -18.56 -4.89 2.34
N GLU A 157 -19.43 -5.71 1.78
CA GLU A 157 -20.68 -6.13 2.43
C GLU A 157 -20.44 -6.85 3.76
N ASP A 158 -19.33 -7.58 3.89
CA ASP A 158 -18.96 -8.33 5.07
C ASP A 158 -18.19 -7.49 6.10
N GLY A 159 -17.84 -6.24 5.78
CA GLY A 159 -17.16 -5.29 6.66
C GLY A 159 -15.64 -5.38 6.63
N TYR A 160 -15.09 -6.01 5.61
CA TYR A 160 -13.66 -5.98 5.36
C TYR A 160 -13.25 -4.63 4.77
N VAL A 161 -12.13 -4.11 5.24
CA VAL A 161 -11.58 -2.81 4.85
C VAL A 161 -10.65 -2.99 3.67
N TYR A 162 -10.86 -2.21 2.61
CA TYR A 162 -9.97 -2.10 1.46
C TYR A 162 -9.39 -0.70 1.42
N ILE A 163 -8.07 -0.57 1.39
CA ILE A 163 -7.37 0.71 1.31
C ILE A 163 -6.99 0.96 -0.13
N THR A 164 -7.53 2.03 -0.71
CA THR A 164 -7.23 2.43 -2.09
C THR A 164 -5.91 3.22 -2.14
N ASP A 165 -5.76 4.26 -1.30
CA ASP A 165 -4.55 5.08 -1.22
C ASP A 165 -4.55 5.95 0.05
N ARG A 166 -3.54 6.82 0.15
CA ARG A 166 -3.53 7.93 1.11
C ARG A 166 -4.11 9.18 0.50
N PHE A 167 -4.95 9.86 1.25
CA PHE A 167 -5.52 11.16 0.82
C PHE A 167 -4.43 12.17 0.41
N SER A 168 -3.29 12.19 1.12
CA SER A 168 -2.15 13.08 0.82
C SER A 168 -1.40 12.77 -0.47
N ASP A 169 -1.55 11.57 -1.00
CA ASP A 169 -0.82 11.08 -2.18
C ASP A 169 -1.71 11.07 -3.44
N MET A 170 -3.01 11.26 -3.26
CA MET A 170 -3.99 11.39 -4.36
C MET A 170 -3.59 12.49 -5.33
N VAL A 171 -3.71 12.22 -6.62
CA VAL A 171 -3.39 13.13 -7.72
C VAL A 171 -4.68 13.65 -8.35
N VAL A 172 -4.86 14.96 -8.40
CA VAL A 172 -6.04 15.58 -9.02
C VAL A 172 -5.70 16.05 -10.43
N SER A 173 -6.08 15.25 -11.43
CA SER A 173 -5.77 15.52 -12.83
C SER A 173 -7.04 15.88 -13.61
N GLY A 174 -7.16 17.15 -14.02
CA GLY A 174 -8.35 17.63 -14.74
C GLY A 174 -9.66 17.48 -13.99
N GLY A 175 -9.63 17.56 -12.64
CA GLY A 175 -10.79 17.37 -11.77
C GLY A 175 -11.12 15.90 -11.46
N VAL A 176 -10.28 14.96 -11.90
CA VAL A 176 -10.44 13.52 -11.61
C VAL A 176 -9.42 13.09 -10.56
N ASN A 177 -9.89 12.42 -9.53
CA ASN A 177 -9.03 11.81 -8.51
C ASN A 177 -8.36 10.54 -9.08
N ILE A 178 -7.03 10.50 -9.00
CA ILE A 178 -6.22 9.34 -9.38
C ILE A 178 -5.48 8.88 -8.13
N TYR A 179 -5.58 7.60 -7.86
CA TYR A 179 -4.90 6.96 -6.74
C TYR A 179 -3.62 6.27 -7.22
N PRO A 180 -2.43 6.83 -6.92
CA PRO A 180 -1.15 6.31 -7.36
C PRO A 180 -0.93 4.82 -7.06
N ALA A 181 -1.45 4.33 -5.92
CA ALA A 181 -1.31 2.95 -5.51
C ALA A 181 -1.89 1.94 -6.52
N GLU A 182 -2.95 2.28 -7.24
CA GLU A 182 -3.53 1.40 -8.27
C GLU A 182 -2.55 1.17 -9.43
N SER A 183 -1.86 2.24 -9.87
CA SER A 183 -0.83 2.13 -10.91
C SER A 183 0.42 1.42 -10.41
N GLU A 184 0.81 1.63 -9.14
CA GLU A 184 1.93 0.94 -8.51
C GLU A 184 1.68 -0.57 -8.44
N GLN A 185 0.47 -0.98 -8.05
CA GLN A 185 0.08 -2.40 -7.97
C GLN A 185 0.19 -3.10 -9.33
N VAL A 186 -0.17 -2.43 -10.42
CA VAL A 186 -0.02 -2.98 -11.77
C VAL A 186 1.44 -2.99 -12.20
N LEU A 187 2.15 -1.88 -12.05
CA LEU A 187 3.54 -1.79 -12.52
C LEU A 187 4.48 -2.78 -11.82
N ILE A 188 4.27 -3.04 -10.53
CA ILE A 188 5.12 -3.95 -9.76
C ILE A 188 5.00 -5.43 -10.20
N THR A 189 3.92 -5.79 -10.90
CA THR A 189 3.74 -7.16 -11.42
C THR A 189 4.43 -7.37 -12.78
N HIS A 190 4.99 -6.32 -13.38
CA HIS A 190 5.73 -6.45 -14.62
C HIS A 190 7.14 -7.01 -14.36
N GLU A 191 7.53 -8.07 -15.07
CA GLU A 191 8.78 -8.84 -14.88
C GLU A 191 10.08 -8.01 -14.88
N ASN A 192 10.07 -6.85 -15.54
CA ASN A 192 11.24 -5.95 -15.63
C ASN A 192 11.18 -4.78 -14.65
N VAL A 193 10.25 -4.79 -13.68
CA VAL A 193 10.09 -3.78 -12.64
C VAL A 193 10.47 -4.38 -11.29
N LEU A 194 11.55 -3.87 -10.71
CA LEU A 194 11.98 -4.24 -9.36
C LEU A 194 11.23 -3.47 -8.28
N ASP A 195 11.00 -2.18 -8.52
CA ASP A 195 10.32 -1.30 -7.56
C ASP A 195 9.71 -0.09 -8.28
N VAL A 196 8.66 0.49 -7.70
CA VAL A 196 7.94 1.61 -8.31
C VAL A 196 7.34 2.54 -7.25
N ALA A 197 7.29 3.83 -7.58
CA ALA A 197 6.49 4.82 -6.88
C ALA A 197 5.82 5.74 -7.90
N CYS A 198 4.52 5.92 -7.79
CA CYS A 198 3.76 6.88 -8.57
C CYS A 198 3.48 8.15 -7.77
N ILE A 199 3.69 9.31 -8.38
CA ILE A 199 3.56 10.63 -7.74
C ILE A 199 2.83 11.62 -8.64
N GLY A 200 2.14 12.58 -8.02
CA GLY A 200 1.58 13.73 -8.71
C GLY A 200 2.66 14.78 -9.00
N VAL A 201 2.81 15.14 -10.27
CA VAL A 201 3.68 16.21 -10.70
C VAL A 201 2.87 17.29 -11.44
N PRO A 202 3.35 18.56 -11.46
CA PRO A 202 2.62 19.64 -12.10
C PRO A 202 2.35 19.39 -13.58
N ASP A 203 1.19 19.80 -14.05
CA ASP A 203 0.80 19.81 -15.45
C ASP A 203 0.03 21.09 -15.79
N LYS A 204 0.44 21.82 -16.86
CA LYS A 204 -0.17 23.12 -17.21
C LYS A 204 -1.63 23.03 -17.65
N GLY A 205 -2.03 21.90 -18.20
CA GLY A 205 -3.40 21.72 -18.74
C GLY A 205 -4.35 21.08 -17.72
N MET A 206 -3.82 20.18 -16.88
CA MET A 206 -4.63 19.32 -16.03
C MET A 206 -4.43 19.62 -14.52
N GLY A 207 -3.59 20.59 -14.16
CA GLY A 207 -3.17 20.84 -12.79
C GLY A 207 -2.08 19.88 -12.34
N GLU A 208 -2.42 18.61 -12.28
CA GLU A 208 -1.48 17.53 -12.00
C GLU A 208 -1.54 16.42 -13.06
N LYS A 209 -0.46 15.66 -13.17
CA LYS A 209 -0.41 14.38 -13.88
C LYS A 209 0.34 13.32 -13.09
N LEU A 210 0.00 12.07 -13.32
CA LEU A 210 0.67 10.93 -12.70
C LEU A 210 1.99 10.64 -13.41
N LEU A 211 3.08 10.61 -12.63
CA LEU A 211 4.42 10.19 -13.01
C LEU A 211 4.78 8.91 -12.25
N ALA A 212 5.27 7.87 -12.95
CA ALA A 212 5.85 6.70 -12.31
C ALA A 212 7.38 6.78 -12.28
N LEU A 213 7.95 6.61 -11.09
CA LEU A 213 9.39 6.44 -10.86
C LEU A 213 9.66 4.95 -10.71
N VAL A 214 10.43 4.38 -11.63
CA VAL A 214 10.61 2.93 -11.75
C VAL A 214 12.07 2.55 -11.57
N ILE A 215 12.33 1.56 -10.73
CA ILE A 215 13.60 0.84 -10.66
C ILE A 215 13.45 -0.41 -11.54
N ARG A 216 14.31 -0.53 -12.55
CA ARG A 216 14.34 -1.72 -13.41
C ARG A 216 14.87 -2.92 -12.65
N ASP A 217 14.37 -4.10 -12.98
CA ASP A 217 14.98 -5.34 -12.56
C ASP A 217 16.39 -5.52 -13.17
N SER A 218 17.22 -6.30 -12.50
CA SER A 218 18.62 -6.57 -12.88
C SER A 218 18.77 -7.66 -13.97
N SER A 219 17.67 -8.19 -14.52
CA SER A 219 17.67 -9.27 -15.55
C SER A 219 18.37 -8.91 -16.85
N GLY A 220 18.73 -7.63 -17.05
CA GLY A 220 19.41 -7.15 -18.24
C GLY A 220 18.50 -6.89 -19.45
N VAL A 221 17.20 -7.15 -19.33
CA VAL A 221 16.20 -6.79 -20.35
C VAL A 221 15.82 -5.34 -20.17
N SER A 222 16.06 -4.51 -21.20
CA SER A 222 15.74 -3.08 -21.14
C SER A 222 14.27 -2.86 -21.49
N VAL A 223 13.43 -2.66 -20.45
CA VAL A 223 12.05 -2.21 -20.67
C VAL A 223 12.02 -0.70 -20.96
N THR A 224 11.15 -0.26 -21.88
CA THR A 224 10.98 1.16 -22.22
C THR A 224 9.79 1.78 -21.47
N GLU A 225 9.74 3.11 -21.46
CA GLU A 225 8.60 3.88 -20.94
C GLU A 225 7.30 3.48 -21.62
N GLU A 226 7.30 3.41 -22.97
CA GLU A 226 6.13 3.10 -23.78
C GLU A 226 5.58 1.70 -23.49
N GLN A 227 6.46 0.72 -23.27
CA GLN A 227 6.08 -0.64 -22.90
C GLN A 227 5.36 -0.69 -21.56
N LEU A 228 5.90 -0.02 -20.54
CA LEU A 228 5.26 0.03 -19.21
C LEU A 228 3.95 0.83 -19.22
N ILE A 229 3.87 1.94 -19.98
CA ILE A 229 2.61 2.67 -20.14
C ILE A 229 1.58 1.80 -20.87
N SER A 230 1.97 1.05 -21.90
CA SER A 230 1.08 0.11 -22.59
C SER A 230 0.60 -0.98 -21.62
N TYR A 231 1.49 -1.54 -20.84
CA TYR A 231 1.16 -2.53 -19.81
C TYR A 231 0.11 -2.00 -18.81
N CYS A 232 0.27 -0.75 -18.35
CA CYS A 232 -0.74 -0.12 -17.51
C CYS A 232 -2.09 0.01 -18.23
N ARG A 233 -2.11 0.39 -19.52
CA ARG A 233 -3.35 0.57 -20.28
C ARG A 233 -4.12 -0.72 -20.53
N ASP A 234 -3.41 -1.85 -20.57
CA ASP A 234 -4.01 -3.17 -20.72
C ASP A 234 -4.67 -3.67 -19.42
N ASN A 235 -4.27 -3.09 -18.27
CA ASN A 235 -4.69 -3.53 -16.93
C ASN A 235 -5.48 -2.48 -16.14
N LEU A 236 -5.49 -1.21 -16.58
CA LEU A 236 -6.15 -0.10 -15.89
C LEU A 236 -6.93 0.79 -16.87
N THR A 237 -7.92 1.50 -16.34
CA THR A 237 -8.57 2.59 -17.07
C THR A 237 -7.54 3.67 -17.44
N HIS A 238 -7.60 4.19 -18.67
CA HIS A 238 -6.58 5.08 -19.25
C HIS A 238 -6.24 6.32 -18.40
N TYR A 239 -7.21 6.89 -17.69
CA TYR A 239 -6.96 8.08 -16.87
C TYR A 239 -6.10 7.77 -15.63
N LYS A 240 -6.11 6.50 -15.14
CA LYS A 240 -5.29 6.03 -14.03
C LYS A 240 -3.85 5.73 -14.44
N CYS A 241 -3.58 5.57 -15.75
CA CYS A 241 -2.24 5.23 -16.24
C CYS A 241 -1.28 6.42 -16.11
N PRO A 242 -0.02 6.18 -15.72
CA PRO A 242 1.01 7.22 -15.73
C PRO A 242 1.13 7.88 -17.10
N LYS A 243 1.30 9.20 -17.13
CA LYS A 243 1.55 9.96 -18.37
C LYS A 243 3.02 9.96 -18.76
N LYS A 244 3.90 9.64 -17.81
CA LYS A 244 5.34 9.54 -17.98
C LYS A 244 5.92 8.51 -17.02
N ILE A 245 7.00 7.85 -17.44
CA ILE A 245 7.81 6.99 -16.59
C ILE A 245 9.24 7.52 -16.57
N GLU A 246 9.82 7.64 -15.39
CA GLU A 246 11.23 7.95 -15.22
C GLU A 246 11.93 6.77 -14.54
N PHE A 247 13.03 6.32 -15.14
CA PHE A 247 13.83 5.25 -14.56
C PHE A 247 14.86 5.84 -13.61
N ILE A 248 14.86 5.34 -12.40
CA ILE A 248 15.75 5.80 -11.32
C ILE A 248 16.45 4.61 -10.65
N SER A 249 17.48 4.90 -9.88
CA SER A 249 18.28 3.87 -9.18
C SER A 249 17.84 3.61 -7.74
N ASP A 250 17.12 4.55 -7.12
CA ASP A 250 16.70 4.44 -5.71
C ASP A 250 15.45 5.29 -5.45
N LEU A 251 14.45 4.71 -4.80
CA LEU A 251 13.22 5.37 -4.34
C LEU A 251 13.34 5.96 -2.93
N GLY A 252 14.51 5.82 -2.28
CA GLY A 252 14.73 6.30 -0.92
C GLY A 252 13.86 5.61 0.12
N ARG A 253 13.61 4.30 -0.02
CA ARG A 253 12.86 3.53 0.98
C ARG A 253 13.54 3.58 2.33
N THR A 254 12.75 3.76 3.37
CA THR A 254 13.22 3.59 4.75
C THR A 254 13.58 2.12 5.03
N THR A 255 14.27 1.86 6.15
CA THR A 255 14.53 0.49 6.61
C THR A 255 13.27 -0.35 6.82
N MET A 256 12.13 0.31 7.04
CA MET A 256 10.80 -0.30 7.15
C MET A 256 10.07 -0.43 5.80
N GLY A 257 10.77 -0.20 4.67
CA GLY A 257 10.21 -0.30 3.33
C GLY A 257 9.31 0.86 2.89
N LYS A 258 9.07 1.87 3.72
CA LYS A 258 8.19 3.01 3.39
C LYS A 258 8.86 3.99 2.44
N ILE A 259 8.09 4.50 1.46
CA ILE A 259 8.49 5.59 0.56
C ILE A 259 7.93 6.92 1.08
N ASN A 260 8.75 7.97 1.01
CA ASN A 260 8.28 9.33 1.24
C ASN A 260 7.95 10.01 -0.10
N LYS A 261 6.71 9.80 -0.59
CA LYS A 261 6.25 10.39 -1.87
C LYS A 261 6.34 11.92 -1.89
N ARG A 262 6.10 12.58 -0.75
CA ARG A 262 6.26 14.03 -0.64
C ARG A 262 7.68 14.49 -0.97
N LYS A 263 8.69 13.75 -0.49
CA LYS A 263 10.11 14.03 -0.80
C LYS A 263 10.42 13.78 -2.28
N LEU A 264 9.84 12.72 -2.86
CA LEU A 264 10.06 12.39 -4.28
C LEU A 264 9.45 13.43 -5.21
N ARG A 265 8.26 13.97 -4.89
CA ARG A 265 7.59 14.96 -5.74
C ARG A 265 8.11 16.38 -5.59
N ALA A 266 8.75 16.73 -4.45
CA ALA A 266 9.20 18.09 -4.16
C ALA A 266 10.03 18.74 -5.29
N PRO A 267 11.04 18.09 -5.91
CA PRO A 267 11.85 18.70 -6.98
C PRO A 267 11.03 19.10 -8.21
N TYR A 268 9.92 18.42 -8.50
CA TYR A 268 9.05 18.72 -9.66
C TYR A 268 8.20 19.97 -9.40
N TRP A 269 7.80 20.19 -8.15
CA TRP A 269 6.99 21.34 -7.76
C TRP A 269 7.84 22.60 -7.54
N GLU A 270 9.05 22.48 -7.00
CA GLU A 270 9.96 23.62 -6.80
C GLU A 270 10.39 24.27 -8.11
N ASN A 271 10.51 23.50 -9.19
CA ASN A 271 10.93 23.97 -10.50
C ASN A 271 9.76 24.34 -11.43
N PHE A 272 8.53 24.23 -10.98
CA PHE A 272 7.36 24.55 -11.80
C PHE A 272 7.08 26.05 -11.81
N GLN A 273 7.34 26.69 -12.94
CA GLN A 273 6.87 28.04 -13.25
C GLN A 273 5.58 27.90 -14.03
N GLY A 274 4.41 28.10 -13.34
CA GLY A 274 3.05 27.90 -13.81
C GLY A 274 2.68 28.68 -15.09
#